data_26a46b593738b9bbc44caa1d4998188a
#
_entry.id   26a46b593738b9bbc44caa1d4998188a
#
_cell.length_a   1.000
_cell.length_b   1.000
_cell.length_c   1.000
_cell.angle_alpha   90.00
_cell.angle_beta   90.00
_cell.angle_gamma   90.00
#
_symmetry.space_group_name_H-M   'P 1'
#
loop_
_entity.id
_entity.type
_entity.pdbx_description
1 polymer ?
#
loop_
_entity_poly.entity_id
_entity_poly.type
_entity_poly.pdbx_seq_one_letter_code
_entity_poly.pdbx_strand_id
1 'polypeptide(L)'
;MGVPDHLTCLLRNLYAGQEATVRTGCGATDWFQIRKGVHEGCILSPCLFNLYAEYIMRNAGLEEAQAGIKIAGRNVNSLRYADDTTHMAESEEQLKSLLKKVKEESEKVGLKLNIQKTKIMASGPITSWEIDGETMETVRNFLGLQNHCIW
;
A
#
# COMPACT_ATOMS: atom_id res chain seq x y z
N MET A 1 13.60 4.84 10.55
CA MET A 1 13.68 3.55 9.83
C MET A 1 15.06 2.88 9.93
N GLY A 2 16.07 3.52 10.53
CA GLY A 2 17.40 2.93 10.78
C GLY A 2 18.26 2.71 9.51
N VAL A 3 17.90 3.31 8.38
CA VAL A 3 18.76 3.27 7.19
C VAL A 3 19.96 4.18 7.41
N PRO A 4 21.20 3.67 7.27
CA PRO A 4 22.41 4.49 7.44
C PRO A 4 22.48 5.68 6.48
N ASP A 5 23.02 6.81 6.95
CA ASP A 5 23.08 8.06 6.19
C ASP A 5 23.83 7.93 4.86
N HIS A 6 24.90 7.14 4.83
CA HIS A 6 25.66 6.93 3.59
C HIS A 6 24.83 6.21 2.52
N LEU A 7 23.97 5.24 2.89
CA LEU A 7 23.05 4.57 1.95
C LEU A 7 21.95 5.53 1.49
N THR A 8 21.43 6.35 2.40
CA THR A 8 20.44 7.38 2.05
C THR A 8 21.02 8.39 1.05
N CYS A 9 22.29 8.79 1.24
CA CYS A 9 23.00 9.67 0.32
C CYS A 9 23.19 9.02 -1.05
N LEU A 10 23.62 7.76 -1.10
CA LEU A 10 23.79 7.00 -2.35
C LEU A 10 22.46 6.87 -3.11
N LEU A 11 21.38 6.52 -2.42
CA LEU A 11 20.04 6.42 -3.02
C LEU A 11 19.57 7.78 -3.56
N ARG A 12 19.79 8.86 -2.81
CA ARG A 12 19.44 10.21 -3.26
C ARG A 12 20.18 10.57 -4.54
N ASN A 13 21.48 10.27 -4.62
CA ASN A 13 22.28 10.52 -5.81
C ASN A 13 21.86 9.66 -7.00
N LEU A 14 21.49 8.39 -6.75
CA LEU A 14 21.00 7.48 -7.78
C LEU A 14 19.69 7.97 -8.42
N TYR A 15 18.81 8.57 -7.64
CA TYR A 15 17.50 9.07 -8.10
C TYR A 15 17.51 10.57 -8.45
N ALA A 16 18.61 11.29 -8.23
CA ALA A 16 18.72 12.70 -8.56
C ALA A 16 18.89 12.92 -10.08
N GLY A 17 18.10 13.81 -10.65
CA GLY A 17 18.24 14.24 -12.03
C GLY A 17 17.94 13.15 -13.08
N GLN A 18 17.17 12.13 -12.72
CA GLN A 18 16.77 11.09 -13.69
C GLN A 18 15.85 11.66 -14.76
N GLU A 19 16.13 11.30 -16.00
CA GLU A 19 15.34 11.67 -17.17
C GLU A 19 14.89 10.42 -17.91
N ALA A 20 13.77 10.50 -18.59
CA ALA A 20 13.23 9.43 -19.43
C ALA A 20 12.73 9.95 -20.77
N THR A 21 12.71 9.08 -21.75
CA THR A 21 12.03 9.26 -23.03
C THR A 21 11.20 8.01 -23.32
N VAL A 22 10.08 8.18 -23.98
CA VAL A 22 9.20 7.07 -24.38
C VAL A 22 9.33 6.85 -25.88
N ARG A 23 9.65 5.62 -26.28
CA ARG A 23 9.66 5.23 -27.69
C ARG A 23 8.26 4.75 -28.08
N THR A 24 7.71 5.41 -29.07
CA THR A 24 6.42 5.07 -29.68
C THR A 24 6.61 4.57 -31.11
N GLY A 25 5.57 4.04 -31.73
CA GLY A 25 5.61 3.63 -33.15
C GLY A 25 5.88 4.79 -34.12
N CYS A 26 5.68 6.04 -33.69
CA CYS A 26 5.90 7.25 -34.48
C CYS A 26 7.19 7.99 -34.15
N GLY A 27 8.04 7.45 -33.26
CA GLY A 27 9.31 8.08 -32.81
C GLY A 27 9.47 8.08 -31.30
N ALA A 28 10.44 8.86 -30.82
CA ALA A 28 10.67 9.06 -29.38
C ALA A 28 10.14 10.42 -28.95
N THR A 29 9.68 10.51 -27.70
CA THR A 29 9.31 11.80 -27.09
C THR A 29 10.57 12.60 -26.75
N ASP A 30 10.40 13.89 -26.46
CA ASP A 30 11.44 14.65 -25.80
C ASP A 30 11.77 14.08 -24.42
N TRP A 31 12.98 14.34 -23.94
CA TRP A 31 13.41 13.94 -22.62
C TRP A 31 12.63 14.72 -21.54
N PHE A 32 12.13 14.02 -20.54
CA PHE A 32 11.44 14.61 -19.41
C PHE A 32 12.01 14.10 -18.09
N GLN A 33 12.01 14.96 -17.07
CA GLN A 33 12.52 14.61 -15.75
C GLN A 33 11.55 13.73 -14.98
N ILE A 34 12.07 12.65 -14.38
CA ILE A 34 11.35 11.79 -13.45
C ILE A 34 11.40 12.44 -12.06
N ARG A 35 10.25 12.83 -11.54
CA ARG A 35 10.17 13.55 -10.26
C ARG A 35 9.78 12.65 -9.09
N LYS A 36 9.10 11.53 -9.34
CA LYS A 36 8.58 10.61 -8.31
C LYS A 36 8.57 9.18 -8.84
N GLY A 37 8.66 8.23 -7.91
CA GLY A 37 8.55 6.80 -8.17
C GLY A 37 9.89 6.08 -8.12
N VAL A 38 9.83 4.77 -8.22
CA VAL A 38 10.98 3.88 -8.33
C VAL A 38 11.04 3.32 -9.76
N HIS A 39 12.23 3.05 -10.23
CA HIS A 39 12.45 2.57 -11.59
C HIS A 39 11.98 1.11 -11.71
N GLU A 40 11.04 0.81 -12.61
CA GLU A 40 10.62 -0.56 -12.91
C GLU A 40 11.80 -1.37 -13.44
N GLY A 41 11.90 -2.63 -12.98
CA GLY A 41 13.01 -3.51 -13.36
C GLY A 41 14.32 -3.27 -12.62
N CYS A 42 14.44 -2.25 -11.78
CA CYS A 42 15.59 -2.06 -10.91
C CYS A 42 15.54 -3.02 -9.72
N ILE A 43 16.64 -3.70 -9.43
CA ILE A 43 16.74 -4.65 -8.30
C ILE A 43 16.48 -4.02 -6.92
N LEU A 44 16.69 -2.71 -6.79
CA LEU A 44 16.45 -1.96 -5.55
C LEU A 44 14.99 -1.55 -5.36
N SER A 45 14.21 -1.49 -6.44
CA SER A 45 12.83 -0.97 -6.39
C SER A 45 11.90 -1.73 -5.46
N PRO A 46 11.90 -3.08 -5.41
CA PRO A 46 11.09 -3.81 -4.45
C PRO A 46 11.47 -3.52 -3.00
N CYS A 47 12.78 -3.40 -2.71
CA CYS A 47 13.26 -3.07 -1.37
C CYS A 47 12.84 -1.67 -0.94
N LEU A 48 12.95 -0.69 -1.84
CA LEU A 48 12.55 0.70 -1.57
C LEU A 48 11.04 0.80 -1.39
N PHE A 49 10.26 0.09 -2.20
CA PHE A 49 8.81 0.04 -2.06
C PHE A 49 8.41 -0.57 -0.72
N ASN A 50 9.02 -1.67 -0.30
CA ASN A 50 8.77 -2.29 0.99
C ASN A 50 9.10 -1.37 2.18
N LEU A 51 10.22 -0.62 2.11
CA LEU A 51 10.54 0.39 3.11
C LEU A 51 9.51 1.51 3.17
N TYR A 52 9.01 1.91 2.01
CA TYR A 52 8.00 2.94 1.89
C TYR A 52 6.64 2.48 2.45
N ALA A 53 6.20 1.27 2.11
CA ALA A 53 5.01 0.66 2.68
C ALA A 53 5.13 0.51 4.20
N GLU A 54 6.28 0.07 4.71
CA GLU A 54 6.55 -0.04 6.15
C GLU A 54 6.44 1.32 6.86
N TYR A 55 6.97 2.38 6.26
CA TYR A 55 6.86 3.74 6.78
C TYR A 55 5.39 4.16 6.93
N ILE A 56 4.56 3.92 5.91
CA ILE A 56 3.13 4.23 5.94
C ILE A 56 2.44 3.46 7.07
N MET A 57 2.68 2.17 7.17
CA MET A 57 2.03 1.31 8.16
C MET A 57 2.40 1.67 9.60
N ARG A 58 3.65 2.03 9.86
CA ARG A 58 4.09 2.54 11.18
C ARG A 58 3.42 3.85 11.54
N ASN A 59 3.36 4.79 10.59
CA ASN A 59 2.71 6.08 10.84
C ASN A 59 1.18 5.95 11.00
N ALA A 60 0.56 4.98 10.36
CA ALA A 60 -0.84 4.64 10.58
C ALA A 60 -1.10 4.02 11.98
N GLY A 61 -0.04 3.75 12.77
CA GLY A 61 -0.14 3.19 14.12
C GLY A 61 -0.60 1.73 14.11
N LEU A 62 -0.34 0.99 13.05
CA LEU A 62 -0.75 -0.40 12.91
C LEU A 62 -0.05 -1.33 13.90
N GLU A 63 1.17 -1.00 14.32
CA GLU A 63 1.92 -1.79 15.32
C GLU A 63 1.30 -1.66 16.72
N GLU A 64 0.68 -0.52 17.03
CA GLU A 64 0.05 -0.21 18.30
C GLU A 64 -1.47 -0.45 18.30
N ALA A 65 -2.06 -0.64 17.10
CA ALA A 65 -3.49 -0.84 16.99
C ALA A 65 -3.90 -2.18 17.60
N GLN A 66 -4.89 -2.15 18.49
CA GLN A 66 -5.57 -3.36 18.97
C GLN A 66 -6.40 -4.04 17.86
N ALA A 67 -6.46 -3.43 16.67
CA ALA A 67 -7.09 -4.02 15.49
C ALA A 67 -6.26 -5.20 14.98
N GLY A 68 -6.93 -6.24 14.52
CA GLY A 68 -6.31 -7.46 14.00
C GLY A 68 -7.04 -8.69 14.51
N ILE A 69 -6.69 -9.83 13.97
CA ILE A 69 -7.20 -11.14 14.40
C ILE A 69 -6.10 -11.91 15.16
N LYS A 70 -6.50 -12.66 16.18
CA LYS A 70 -5.57 -13.47 16.96
C LYS A 70 -5.38 -14.83 16.31
N ILE A 71 -4.17 -15.10 15.81
CA ILE A 71 -3.77 -16.39 15.26
C ILE A 71 -2.63 -16.96 16.11
N ALA A 72 -2.85 -18.12 16.73
CA ALA A 72 -1.87 -18.78 17.59
C ALA A 72 -1.25 -17.85 18.65
N GLY A 73 -2.08 -16.99 19.27
CA GLY A 73 -1.66 -16.05 20.32
C GLY A 73 -0.95 -14.78 19.82
N ARG A 74 -0.76 -14.63 18.50
CA ARG A 74 -0.21 -13.43 17.88
C ARG A 74 -1.30 -12.60 17.23
N ASN A 75 -1.24 -11.29 17.41
CA ASN A 75 -2.15 -10.39 16.72
C ASN A 75 -1.65 -10.13 15.29
N VAL A 76 -2.47 -10.44 14.29
CA VAL A 76 -2.18 -10.21 12.88
C VAL A 76 -3.20 -9.19 12.34
N ASN A 77 -2.74 -8.01 11.99
CA ASN A 77 -3.58 -6.93 11.47
C ASN A 77 -3.36 -6.65 9.98
N SER A 78 -2.23 -7.10 9.43
CA SER A 78 -1.95 -6.96 8.00
C SER A 78 -1.05 -8.08 7.49
N LEU A 79 -1.29 -8.48 6.25
CA LEU A 79 -0.41 -9.35 5.46
C LEU A 79 -0.01 -8.57 4.20
N ARG A 80 1.26 -8.65 3.82
CA ARG A 80 1.78 -7.91 2.66
C ARG A 80 2.57 -8.83 1.76
N TYR A 81 2.33 -8.68 0.45
CA TYR A 81 3.10 -9.33 -0.59
C TYR A 81 3.29 -8.35 -1.75
N ALA A 82 4.51 -7.86 -1.92
CA ALA A 82 4.84 -6.78 -2.86
C ALA A 82 3.94 -5.54 -2.62
N ASP A 83 3.14 -5.15 -3.59
CA ASP A 83 2.16 -4.06 -3.53
C ASP A 83 0.79 -4.48 -2.99
N ASP A 84 0.52 -5.77 -2.92
CA ASP A 84 -0.73 -6.28 -2.35
C ASP A 84 -0.70 -6.28 -0.82
N THR A 85 -1.74 -5.73 -0.22
CA THR A 85 -1.88 -5.66 1.23
C THR A 85 -3.25 -6.15 1.65
N THR A 86 -3.29 -7.06 2.61
CA THR A 86 -4.54 -7.52 3.24
C THR A 86 -4.58 -6.99 4.67
N HIS A 87 -5.61 -6.24 5.01
CA HIS A 87 -5.87 -5.78 6.37
C HIS A 87 -6.92 -6.66 7.03
N MET A 88 -6.75 -6.92 8.33
CA MET A 88 -7.63 -7.77 9.11
C MET A 88 -8.07 -7.06 10.39
N ALA A 89 -9.33 -7.27 10.77
CA ALA A 89 -9.88 -6.76 12.02
C ALA A 89 -10.99 -7.69 12.53
N GLU A 90 -11.32 -7.58 13.81
CA GLU A 90 -12.40 -8.36 14.44
C GLU A 90 -13.78 -7.72 14.22
N SER A 91 -13.86 -6.44 13.80
CA SER A 91 -15.10 -5.74 13.52
C SER A 91 -15.00 -4.80 12.32
N GLU A 92 -16.16 -4.44 11.77
CA GLU A 92 -16.28 -3.50 10.66
C GLU A 92 -15.74 -2.11 11.02
N GLU A 93 -16.05 -1.62 12.23
CA GLU A 93 -15.62 -0.30 12.70
C GLU A 93 -14.09 -0.22 12.83
N GLN A 94 -13.47 -1.28 13.35
CA GLN A 94 -12.02 -1.37 13.45
C GLN A 94 -11.38 -1.35 12.07
N LEU A 95 -11.93 -2.11 11.11
CA LEU A 95 -11.42 -2.16 9.76
C LEU A 95 -11.58 -0.81 9.04
N LYS A 96 -12.72 -0.13 9.20
CA LYS A 96 -12.95 1.22 8.66
C LYS A 96 -11.96 2.23 9.22
N SER A 97 -11.75 2.22 10.54
CA SER A 97 -10.77 3.10 11.20
C SER A 97 -9.35 2.84 10.69
N LEU A 98 -8.98 1.57 10.53
CA LEU A 98 -7.68 1.16 10.03
C LEU A 98 -7.44 1.65 8.60
N LEU A 99 -8.37 1.38 7.69
CA LEU A 99 -8.29 1.78 6.29
C LEU A 99 -8.24 3.29 6.12
N LYS A 100 -9.00 4.03 6.93
CA LYS A 100 -8.96 5.49 6.91
C LYS A 100 -7.59 6.02 7.28
N LYS A 101 -6.96 5.49 8.33
CA LYS A 101 -5.60 5.87 8.73
C LYS A 101 -4.57 5.52 7.65
N VAL A 102 -4.64 4.30 7.09
CA VAL A 102 -3.74 3.89 6.00
C VAL A 102 -3.90 4.80 4.78
N LYS A 103 -5.13 5.14 4.41
CA LYS A 103 -5.42 6.05 3.31
C LYS A 103 -4.80 7.43 3.56
N GLU A 104 -5.04 8.03 4.74
CA GLU A 104 -4.51 9.33 5.11
C GLU A 104 -2.97 9.37 5.08
N GLU A 105 -2.30 8.35 5.63
CA GLU A 105 -0.84 8.26 5.63
C GLU A 105 -0.28 8.01 4.22
N SER A 106 -0.96 7.21 3.40
CA SER A 106 -0.59 6.97 2.01
C SER A 106 -0.69 8.25 1.17
N GLU A 107 -1.75 9.03 1.34
CA GLU A 107 -1.96 10.29 0.62
C GLU A 107 -0.89 11.34 0.96
N LYS A 108 -0.45 11.42 2.22
CA LYS A 108 0.64 12.33 2.63
C LYS A 108 1.94 12.10 1.86
N VAL A 109 2.19 10.86 1.46
CA VAL A 109 3.38 10.46 0.72
C VAL A 109 3.13 10.32 -0.79
N GLY A 110 1.93 10.65 -1.26
CA GLY A 110 1.58 10.70 -2.67
C GLY A 110 1.13 9.36 -3.27
N LEU A 111 0.82 8.36 -2.43
CA LEU A 111 0.16 7.13 -2.86
C LEU A 111 -1.35 7.25 -2.64
N LYS A 112 -2.12 6.71 -3.57
CA LYS A 112 -3.58 6.65 -3.45
C LYS A 112 -4.03 5.20 -3.33
N LEU A 113 -4.92 4.96 -2.37
CA LEU A 113 -5.60 3.66 -2.27
C LEU A 113 -6.46 3.45 -3.53
N ASN A 114 -6.30 2.31 -4.18
CA ASN A 114 -7.12 1.96 -5.33
C ASN A 114 -8.40 1.27 -4.86
N ILE A 115 -9.46 2.05 -4.63
CA ILE A 115 -10.74 1.57 -4.11
C ILE A 115 -11.38 0.54 -5.05
N GLN A 116 -11.28 0.72 -6.37
CA GLN A 116 -11.84 -0.22 -7.34
C GLN A 116 -11.19 -1.61 -7.30
N LYS A 117 -9.91 -1.69 -6.91
CA LYS A 117 -9.21 -2.96 -6.75
C LYS A 117 -9.29 -3.50 -5.32
N THR A 118 -9.69 -2.67 -4.36
CA THR A 118 -9.80 -3.08 -2.96
C THR A 118 -11.12 -3.84 -2.75
N LYS A 119 -11.04 -5.01 -2.13
CA LYS A 119 -12.20 -5.86 -1.87
C LYS A 119 -12.35 -6.11 -0.37
N ILE A 120 -13.59 -6.19 0.07
CA ILE A 120 -13.93 -6.48 1.46
C ILE A 120 -14.45 -7.89 1.58
N MET A 121 -13.92 -8.64 2.55
CA MET A 121 -14.43 -9.96 2.92
C MET A 121 -14.82 -9.97 4.40
N ALA A 122 -15.99 -10.51 4.70
CA ALA A 122 -16.45 -10.71 6.07
C ALA A 122 -16.96 -12.11 6.30
N SER A 123 -16.86 -12.57 7.54
CA SER A 123 -17.44 -13.85 7.99
C SER A 123 -18.96 -13.79 8.19
N GLY A 124 -19.57 -12.58 8.17
CA GLY A 124 -20.98 -12.31 8.35
C GLY A 124 -21.66 -11.69 7.13
N PRO A 125 -22.98 -11.45 7.20
CA PRO A 125 -23.72 -10.77 6.15
C PRO A 125 -23.25 -9.31 6.03
N ILE A 126 -22.76 -8.93 4.84
CA ILE A 126 -22.40 -7.55 4.48
C ILE A 126 -23.45 -7.03 3.51
N THR A 127 -24.01 -5.86 3.78
CA THR A 127 -24.99 -5.23 2.89
C THR A 127 -24.35 -4.26 1.90
N SER A 128 -23.47 -3.39 2.35
CA SER A 128 -22.69 -2.47 1.51
C SER A 128 -21.54 -1.90 2.32
N TRP A 129 -20.42 -1.60 1.67
CA TRP A 129 -19.26 -0.99 2.32
C TRP A 129 -18.83 0.25 1.56
N GLU A 130 -18.71 1.36 2.28
CA GLU A 130 -18.33 2.65 1.71
C GLU A 130 -17.19 3.28 2.52
N ILE A 131 -16.24 3.86 1.79
CA ILE A 131 -15.21 4.73 2.34
C ILE A 131 -15.23 6.04 1.56
N ASP A 132 -15.43 7.15 2.27
CA ASP A 132 -15.48 8.50 1.71
C ASP A 132 -16.43 8.65 0.52
N GLY A 133 -17.58 7.94 0.57
CA GLY A 133 -18.61 7.99 -0.48
C GLY A 133 -18.36 7.07 -1.68
N GLU A 134 -17.29 6.30 -1.68
CA GLU A 134 -17.04 5.28 -2.70
C GLU A 134 -17.39 3.88 -2.18
N THR A 135 -18.22 3.16 -2.96
CA THR A 135 -18.65 1.80 -2.62
C THR A 135 -17.57 0.80 -2.99
N MET A 136 -17.24 -0.09 -2.05
CA MET A 136 -16.26 -1.16 -2.25
C MET A 136 -16.94 -2.47 -2.58
N GLU A 137 -16.29 -3.27 -3.43
CA GLU A 137 -16.76 -4.61 -3.77
C GLU A 137 -16.64 -5.55 -2.56
N THR A 138 -17.73 -6.23 -2.24
CA THR A 138 -17.74 -7.27 -1.18
C THR A 138 -17.64 -8.66 -1.80
N VAL A 139 -16.76 -9.50 -1.27
CA VAL A 139 -16.54 -10.86 -1.77
C VAL A 139 -16.74 -11.90 -0.65
N ARG A 140 -17.26 -13.06 -1.00
CA ARG A 140 -17.50 -14.17 -0.06
C ARG A 140 -16.33 -15.14 0.06
N ASN A 141 -15.48 -15.20 -0.94
CA ASN A 141 -14.36 -16.15 -1.00
C ASN A 141 -13.09 -15.45 -1.41
N PHE A 142 -11.99 -15.88 -0.83
CA PHE A 142 -10.65 -15.40 -1.16
C PHE A 142 -10.14 -16.08 -2.44
N LEU A 143 -10.00 -15.35 -3.51
CA LEU A 143 -9.44 -15.82 -4.78
C LEU A 143 -8.13 -15.07 -5.09
N GLY A 144 -7.12 -15.24 -4.24
CA GLY A 144 -5.79 -14.63 -4.43
C GLY A 144 -5.54 -13.39 -3.57
N LEU A 145 -4.26 -13.05 -3.43
CA LEU A 145 -3.80 -11.84 -2.73
C LEU A 145 -3.98 -10.63 -3.66
N GLN A 146 -5.09 -9.96 -3.57
CA GLN A 146 -5.26 -8.62 -4.12
C GLN A 146 -5.79 -7.77 -2.99
N ASN A 147 -5.28 -6.57 -2.77
CA ASN A 147 -5.72 -5.60 -1.76
C ASN A 147 -7.05 -5.93 -1.07
N HIS A 148 -7.02 -6.87 -0.12
CA HIS A 148 -8.22 -7.37 0.54
C HIS A 148 -8.25 -6.88 1.98
N CYS A 149 -9.44 -6.55 2.43
CA CYS A 149 -9.70 -6.25 3.82
C CYS A 149 -10.65 -7.32 4.38
N ILE A 150 -10.27 -7.96 5.48
CA ILE A 150 -10.99 -9.07 6.10
C ILE A 150 -11.41 -8.65 7.52
N TRP A 151 -12.65 -8.87 7.87
CA TRP A 151 -13.17 -8.76 9.24
C TRP A 151 -14.15 -9.88 9.59
#